data_10cc40124f77e4617f16137ebb711b0e
#
_entry.id   10cc40124f77e4617f16137ebb711b0e
#
_cell.length_a   1.000
_cell.length_b   1.000
_cell.length_c   1.000
_cell.angle_alpha   90.00
_cell.angle_beta   90.00
_cell.angle_gamma   90.00
#
_symmetry.space_group_name_H-M   'P 1'
#
loop_
_entity.id
_entity.type
_entity.pdbx_description
1 polymer ?
#
loop_
_entity_poly.entity_id
_entity_poly.type
_entity_poly.pdbx_seq_one_letter_code
_entity_poly.pdbx_strand_id
1 'polypeptide(L)'
;MFRDMGPLPSHQEEALVQITAAYLRDALPRGEYLAWVAEDKAMPPIIIGGAGVQLRSILPRPRPGEDDLELGPEAIVLNVYVEPTWRRRGVGEALMRAILDALAARGIRRIVLHASGDGRRLYERLGFVATNEMRLTPR
;
A
#
# COMPACT_ATOMS: atom_id res chain seq x y z
N MET A 1 6.65 9.69 -3.91
CA MET A 1 5.30 9.20 -4.24
C MET A 1 4.37 10.31 -4.70
N PHE A 2 4.04 11.27 -3.84
CA PHE A 2 3.10 12.35 -4.24
C PHE A 2 3.61 13.26 -5.36
N ARG A 3 4.93 13.35 -5.55
CA ARG A 3 5.52 14.07 -6.70
C ARG A 3 5.11 13.49 -8.05
N ASP A 4 4.86 12.17 -8.10
CA ASP A 4 4.43 11.50 -9.32
C ASP A 4 2.95 11.77 -9.65
N MET A 5 2.19 12.28 -8.68
CA MET A 5 0.79 12.69 -8.85
C MET A 5 0.66 14.15 -9.30
N GLY A 6 1.79 14.86 -9.43
CA GLY A 6 1.89 16.26 -9.82
C GLY A 6 2.84 17.03 -8.91
N PRO A 7 3.32 18.21 -9.34
CA PRO A 7 4.23 19.01 -8.53
C PRO A 7 3.51 19.53 -7.27
N LEU A 8 4.15 19.33 -6.11
CA LEU A 8 3.72 19.90 -4.84
C LEU A 8 4.57 21.17 -4.54
N PRO A 9 3.95 22.23 -4.04
CA PRO A 9 4.71 23.34 -3.45
C PRO A 9 5.64 22.83 -2.35
N SER A 10 6.85 23.35 -2.26
CA SER A 10 7.88 22.86 -1.31
C SER A 10 7.42 22.89 0.15
N HIS A 11 6.63 23.90 0.56
CA HIS A 11 6.08 23.97 1.93
C HIS A 11 5.07 22.88 2.22
N GLN A 12 4.29 22.44 1.21
CA GLN A 12 3.36 21.32 1.36
C GLN A 12 4.10 19.98 1.41
N GLU A 13 5.17 19.84 0.65
CA GLU A 13 6.01 18.64 0.67
C GLU A 13 6.64 18.44 2.04
N GLU A 14 7.23 19.47 2.62
CA GLU A 14 7.84 19.42 3.95
C GLU A 14 6.80 19.10 5.03
N ALA A 15 5.66 19.77 5.01
CA ALA A 15 4.58 19.52 5.93
C ALA A 15 4.05 18.07 5.82
N LEU A 16 3.90 17.56 4.59
CA LEU A 16 3.46 16.19 4.34
C LEU A 16 4.44 15.17 4.91
N VAL A 17 5.73 15.37 4.72
CA VAL A 17 6.78 14.49 5.28
C VAL A 17 6.71 14.47 6.80
N GLN A 18 6.61 15.64 7.45
CA GLN A 18 6.55 15.74 8.90
C GLN A 18 5.30 15.10 9.48
N ILE A 19 4.14 15.36 8.91
CA ILE A 19 2.85 14.79 9.37
C ILE A 19 2.84 13.28 9.16
N THR A 20 3.32 12.81 8.02
CA THR A 20 3.41 11.37 7.74
C THR A 20 4.37 10.68 8.70
N ALA A 21 5.52 11.28 8.97
CA ALA A 21 6.49 10.73 9.92
C ALA A 21 5.90 10.63 11.34
N ALA A 22 5.16 11.65 11.77
CA ALA A 22 4.48 11.64 13.07
C ALA A 22 3.42 10.52 13.14
N TYR A 23 2.62 10.36 12.10
CA TYR A 23 1.65 9.27 12.01
C TYR A 23 2.33 7.90 12.10
N LEU A 24 3.39 7.67 11.33
CA LEU A 24 4.09 6.39 11.29
C LEU A 24 4.78 6.05 12.61
N ARG A 25 5.34 7.04 13.32
CA ARG A 25 5.95 6.81 14.66
C ARG A 25 4.95 6.25 15.66
N ASP A 26 3.68 6.57 15.51
CA ASP A 26 2.61 6.07 16.36
C ASP A 26 2.01 4.76 15.82
N ALA A 27 1.72 4.68 14.54
CA ALA A 27 1.02 3.57 13.92
C ALA A 27 1.88 2.30 13.77
N LEU A 28 3.18 2.45 13.46
CA LEU A 28 4.08 1.29 13.28
C LEU A 28 4.22 0.45 14.57
N PRO A 29 4.51 1.02 15.75
CA PRO A 29 4.60 0.24 16.98
C PRO A 29 3.28 -0.43 17.37
N ARG A 30 2.14 0.17 17.03
CA ARG A 30 0.81 -0.41 17.29
C ARG A 30 0.40 -1.51 16.31
N GLY A 31 1.15 -1.71 15.23
CA GLY A 31 0.76 -2.64 14.17
C GLY A 31 -0.42 -2.19 13.32
N GLU A 32 -0.81 -0.92 13.40
CA GLU A 32 -1.86 -0.34 12.56
C GLU A 32 -1.38 -0.03 11.15
N TYR A 33 -0.08 0.10 10.99
CA TYR A 33 0.60 0.28 9.71
C TYR A 33 1.80 -0.66 9.63
N LEU A 34 1.91 -1.37 8.52
CA LEU A 34 3.03 -2.25 8.22
C LEU A 34 3.79 -1.64 7.03
N ALA A 35 5.10 -1.70 7.06
CA ALA A 35 5.92 -1.12 6.00
C ALA A 35 6.93 -2.14 5.47
N TRP A 36 7.17 -2.07 4.18
CA TRP A 36 8.22 -2.81 3.48
C TRP A 36 9.10 -1.83 2.72
N VAL A 37 10.38 -2.12 2.70
CA VAL A 37 11.34 -1.38 1.89
C VAL A 37 12.09 -2.35 0.98
N ALA A 38 12.40 -1.90 -0.21
CA ALA A 38 13.30 -2.58 -1.13
C ALA A 38 14.66 -1.87 -1.09
N GLU A 39 15.71 -2.65 -0.88
CA GLU A 39 17.07 -2.13 -0.82
C GLU A 39 17.90 -2.67 -1.99
N ASP A 40 18.75 -1.82 -2.53
CA ASP A 40 19.82 -2.24 -3.42
C ASP A 40 20.91 -2.97 -2.61
N LYS A 41 21.56 -3.95 -3.23
CA LYS A 41 22.67 -4.71 -2.62
C LYS A 41 23.98 -3.92 -2.52
N ALA A 42 23.98 -2.62 -2.79
CA ALA A 42 25.14 -1.76 -2.64
C ALA A 42 25.61 -1.70 -1.17
N MET A 43 26.87 -1.31 -0.96
CA MET A 43 27.45 -1.10 0.36
C MET A 43 27.87 0.38 0.53
N PRO A 44 27.15 1.17 1.36
CA PRO A 44 25.96 0.81 2.16
C PRO A 44 24.71 0.63 1.28
N PRO A 45 23.71 -0.14 1.74
CA PRO A 45 22.50 -0.38 0.98
C PRO A 45 21.70 0.93 0.81
N ILE A 46 21.08 1.08 -0.37
CA ILE A 46 20.25 2.23 -0.72
C ILE A 46 18.80 1.75 -0.81
N ILE A 47 17.88 2.49 -0.22
CA ILE A 47 16.45 2.25 -0.35
C ILE A 47 16.01 2.68 -1.76
N ILE A 48 15.50 1.76 -2.54
CA ILE A 48 15.07 1.96 -3.93
C ILE A 48 13.56 1.92 -4.12
N GLY A 49 12.83 1.54 -3.10
CA GLY A 49 11.38 1.51 -3.12
C GLY A 49 10.79 1.18 -1.76
N GLY A 50 9.50 1.28 -1.66
CA GLY A 50 8.77 0.95 -0.46
C GLY A 50 7.28 0.80 -0.72
N ALA A 51 6.60 0.22 0.24
CA ALA A 51 5.15 0.09 0.25
C ALA A 51 4.67 -0.02 1.69
N GLY A 52 3.42 0.34 1.91
CA GLY A 52 2.79 0.24 3.21
C GLY A 52 1.43 -0.41 3.16
N VAL A 53 0.99 -0.89 4.30
CA VAL A 53 -0.34 -1.44 4.52
C VAL A 53 -0.92 -0.84 5.78
N GLN A 54 -2.06 -0.21 5.65
CA GLN A 54 -2.87 0.20 6.79
C GLN A 54 -3.86 -0.92 7.12
N LEU A 55 -3.93 -1.32 8.38
CA LEU A 55 -4.92 -2.27 8.87
C LEU A 55 -6.06 -1.52 9.52
N ARG A 56 -7.30 -1.87 9.16
CA ARG A 56 -8.47 -1.28 9.80
C ARG A 56 -9.50 -2.34 10.17
N SER A 57 -10.22 -2.09 11.24
CA SER A 57 -11.37 -2.91 11.62
C SER A 57 -12.52 -2.69 10.66
N ILE A 58 -13.23 -3.76 10.36
CA ILE A 58 -14.44 -3.72 9.55
C ILE A 58 -15.59 -4.38 10.31
N LEU A 59 -16.82 -4.02 9.96
CA LEU A 59 -17.97 -4.77 10.42
C LEU A 59 -17.97 -6.18 9.87
N PRO A 60 -18.36 -7.18 10.66
CA PRO A 60 -18.54 -8.55 10.14
C PRO A 60 -19.47 -8.56 8.94
N ARG A 61 -19.13 -9.34 7.93
CA ARG A 61 -19.93 -9.48 6.71
C ARG A 61 -19.88 -10.90 6.17
N PRO A 62 -20.91 -11.32 5.42
CA PRO A 62 -20.85 -12.60 4.71
C PRO A 62 -19.73 -12.61 3.66
N ARG A 63 -19.09 -13.76 3.48
CA ARG A 63 -18.19 -13.98 2.34
C ARG A 63 -19.00 -14.52 1.18
N PRO A 64 -18.96 -13.88 0.00
CA PRO A 64 -19.65 -14.40 -1.16
C PRO A 64 -19.21 -15.82 -1.51
N GLY A 65 -20.17 -16.75 -1.58
CA GLY A 65 -19.91 -18.14 -1.92
C GLY A 65 -19.33 -19.02 -0.81
N GLU A 66 -19.26 -18.54 0.42
CA GLU A 66 -18.80 -19.28 1.59
C GLU A 66 -19.85 -19.20 2.70
N ASP A 67 -19.93 -20.25 3.54
CA ASP A 67 -20.81 -20.26 4.71
C ASP A 67 -20.19 -19.57 5.93
N ASP A 68 -19.12 -18.82 5.73
CA ASP A 68 -18.34 -18.20 6.77
C ASP A 68 -18.44 -16.67 6.74
N LEU A 69 -18.08 -16.05 7.86
CA LEU A 69 -18.08 -14.60 7.99
C LEU A 69 -16.67 -14.03 7.84
N GLU A 70 -16.59 -12.88 7.22
CA GLU A 70 -15.36 -12.07 7.23
C GLU A 70 -15.39 -11.15 8.45
N LEU A 71 -14.45 -11.39 9.35
CA LEU A 71 -14.37 -10.68 10.62
C LEU A 71 -13.33 -9.55 10.61
N GLY A 72 -12.55 -9.47 9.53
CA GLY A 72 -11.48 -8.47 9.40
C GLY A 72 -10.18 -8.85 10.10
N PRO A 73 -9.16 -8.00 10.12
CA PRO A 73 -9.17 -6.64 9.59
C PRO A 73 -9.14 -6.59 8.06
N GLU A 74 -9.41 -5.41 7.52
CA GLU A 74 -9.13 -5.10 6.11
C GLU A 74 -7.75 -4.47 5.99
N ALA A 75 -6.98 -4.90 5.01
CA ALA A 75 -5.70 -4.32 4.68
C ALA A 75 -5.84 -3.37 3.48
N ILE A 76 -5.38 -2.14 3.63
CA ILE A 76 -5.30 -1.17 2.54
C ILE A 76 -3.84 -0.99 2.16
N VAL A 77 -3.48 -1.36 0.94
CA VAL A 77 -2.14 -1.13 0.41
C VAL A 77 -2.00 0.33 0.00
N LEU A 78 -1.00 0.99 0.51
CA LEU A 78 -0.73 2.41 0.32
C LEU A 78 0.73 2.65 0.00
N ASN A 79 1.00 3.81 -0.60
CA ASN A 79 2.36 4.32 -0.73
C ASN A 79 3.34 3.39 -1.47
N VAL A 80 2.85 2.63 -2.44
CA VAL A 80 3.73 1.82 -3.29
C VAL A 80 4.55 2.77 -4.17
N TYR A 81 5.85 2.74 -3.98
CA TYR A 81 6.78 3.62 -4.68
C TYR A 81 8.06 2.88 -5.05
N VAL A 82 8.54 3.13 -6.24
CA VAL A 82 9.85 2.66 -6.73
C VAL A 82 10.59 3.85 -7.33
N GLU A 83 11.85 4.01 -6.98
CA GLU A 83 12.70 5.05 -7.56
C GLU A 83 12.68 4.99 -9.09
N PRO A 84 12.61 6.14 -9.80
CA PRO A 84 12.41 6.14 -11.25
C PRO A 84 13.43 5.30 -12.03
N THR A 85 14.70 5.31 -11.63
CA THR A 85 15.75 4.52 -12.29
C THR A 85 15.63 3.02 -12.07
N TRP A 86 14.82 2.60 -11.11
CA TRP A 86 14.57 1.20 -10.76
C TRP A 86 13.22 0.68 -11.23
N ARG A 87 12.44 1.51 -11.91
CA ARG A 87 11.13 1.12 -12.45
C ARG A 87 11.29 0.14 -13.61
N ARG A 88 10.25 -0.69 -13.82
CA ARG A 88 10.19 -1.76 -14.84
C ARG A 88 11.26 -2.84 -14.65
N ARG A 89 11.75 -3.00 -13.44
CA ARG A 89 12.77 -4.00 -13.07
C ARG A 89 12.25 -5.01 -12.04
N GLY A 90 10.93 -5.07 -11.83
CA GLY A 90 10.29 -6.03 -10.94
C GLY A 90 10.28 -5.66 -9.46
N VAL A 91 10.74 -4.47 -9.06
CA VAL A 91 10.78 -4.04 -7.65
C VAL A 91 9.37 -3.90 -7.06
N GLY A 92 8.47 -3.25 -7.78
CA GLY A 92 7.07 -3.09 -7.34
C GLY A 92 6.36 -4.42 -7.20
N GLU A 93 6.56 -5.35 -8.12
CA GLU A 93 6.00 -6.69 -8.03
C GLU A 93 6.55 -7.47 -6.82
N ALA A 94 7.86 -7.39 -6.58
CA ALA A 94 8.49 -8.02 -5.42
C ALA A 94 7.95 -7.48 -4.09
N LEU A 95 7.78 -6.16 -3.98
CA LEU A 95 7.15 -5.53 -2.82
C LEU A 95 5.73 -6.04 -2.61
N MET A 96 4.91 -6.07 -3.67
CA MET A 96 3.53 -6.53 -3.58
C MET A 96 3.43 -8.01 -3.22
N ARG A 97 4.28 -8.87 -3.79
CA ARG A 97 4.31 -10.29 -3.43
C ARG A 97 4.69 -10.50 -1.96
N ALA A 98 5.68 -9.77 -1.45
CA ALA A 98 6.06 -9.83 -0.04
C ALA A 98 4.91 -9.40 0.88
N ILE A 99 4.19 -8.35 0.50
CA ILE A 99 3.00 -7.88 1.23
C ILE A 99 1.91 -8.96 1.24
N LEU A 100 1.56 -9.49 0.08
CA LEU A 100 0.48 -10.48 -0.04
C LEU A 100 0.81 -11.76 0.75
N ASP A 101 2.04 -12.23 0.69
CA ASP A 101 2.51 -13.38 1.48
C ASP A 101 2.42 -13.12 2.98
N ALA A 102 2.86 -11.94 3.43
CA ALA A 102 2.81 -11.58 4.84
C ALA A 102 1.37 -11.45 5.36
N LEU A 103 0.48 -10.87 4.57
CA LEU A 103 -0.94 -10.75 4.92
C LEU A 103 -1.63 -12.10 4.95
N ALA A 104 -1.34 -12.98 3.99
CA ALA A 104 -1.85 -14.35 3.97
C ALA A 104 -1.40 -15.13 5.22
N ALA A 105 -0.14 -15.01 5.62
CA ALA A 105 0.39 -15.63 6.83
C ALA A 105 -0.32 -15.16 8.10
N ARG A 106 -0.87 -13.95 8.10
CA ARG A 106 -1.68 -13.39 9.20
C ARG A 106 -3.16 -13.75 9.11
N GLY A 107 -3.59 -14.46 8.07
CA GLY A 107 -4.99 -14.77 7.83
C GLY A 107 -5.82 -13.59 7.34
N ILE A 108 -5.18 -12.52 6.88
CA ILE A 108 -5.87 -11.33 6.35
C ILE A 108 -6.21 -11.58 4.88
N ARG A 109 -7.49 -11.66 4.58
CA ARG A 109 -7.99 -12.03 3.24
C ARG A 109 -8.55 -10.84 2.46
N ARG A 110 -9.06 -9.82 3.16
CA ARG A 110 -9.59 -8.63 2.52
C ARG A 110 -8.50 -7.61 2.32
N ILE A 111 -8.06 -7.48 1.08
CA ILE A 111 -6.95 -6.59 0.69
C ILE A 111 -7.46 -5.68 -0.42
N VAL A 112 -7.38 -4.38 -0.20
CA VAL A 112 -7.82 -3.35 -1.15
C VAL A 112 -6.70 -2.37 -1.44
N LEU A 113 -6.77 -1.71 -2.57
CA LEU A 113 -5.88 -0.62 -2.95
C LEU A 113 -6.58 0.32 -3.93
N HIS A 114 -6.03 1.51 -4.09
CA HIS A 114 -6.40 2.45 -5.14
C HIS A 114 -5.29 2.45 -6.20
N ALA A 115 -5.60 1.92 -7.38
CA ALA A 115 -4.62 1.80 -8.44
C ALA A 115 -4.42 3.13 -9.17
N SER A 116 -3.16 3.55 -9.31
CA SER A 116 -2.80 4.57 -10.30
C SER A 116 -2.84 3.96 -11.72
N GLY A 117 -2.91 4.82 -12.74
CA GLY A 117 -2.86 4.34 -14.12
C GLY A 117 -1.64 3.47 -14.43
N ASP A 118 -0.47 3.84 -13.91
CA ASP A 118 0.79 3.11 -14.12
C ASP A 118 0.84 1.79 -13.37
N GLY A 119 0.24 1.71 -12.19
CA GLY A 119 0.26 0.52 -11.34
C GLY A 119 -0.80 -0.53 -11.71
N ARG A 120 -1.85 -0.13 -12.43
CA ARG A 120 -3.03 -0.96 -12.65
C ARG A 120 -2.71 -2.33 -13.25
N ARG A 121 -1.86 -2.37 -14.26
CA ARG A 121 -1.48 -3.63 -14.93
C ARG A 121 -0.79 -4.61 -13.98
N LEU A 122 0.07 -4.11 -13.10
CA LEU A 122 0.72 -4.92 -12.09
C LEU A 122 -0.31 -5.53 -11.14
N TYR A 123 -1.23 -4.73 -10.64
CA TYR A 123 -2.25 -5.20 -9.70
C TYR A 123 -3.20 -6.20 -10.34
N GLU A 124 -3.60 -5.99 -11.58
CA GLU A 124 -4.42 -6.96 -12.33
C GLU A 124 -3.70 -8.30 -12.50
N ARG A 125 -2.39 -8.30 -12.80
CA ARG A 125 -1.59 -9.54 -12.86
C ARG A 125 -1.52 -10.27 -11.51
N LEU A 126 -1.57 -9.53 -10.41
CA LEU A 126 -1.58 -10.10 -9.06
C LEU A 126 -2.96 -10.57 -8.61
N GLY A 127 -4.00 -10.40 -9.42
CA GLY A 127 -5.35 -10.85 -9.14
C GLY A 127 -6.28 -9.80 -8.58
N PHE A 128 -5.87 -8.53 -8.50
CA PHE A 128 -6.78 -7.46 -8.11
C PHE A 128 -7.77 -7.17 -9.22
N VAL A 129 -9.00 -6.93 -8.84
CA VAL A 129 -10.09 -6.58 -9.76
C VAL A 129 -10.75 -5.28 -9.31
N ALA A 130 -11.25 -4.51 -10.26
CA ALA A 130 -12.00 -3.30 -9.95
C ALA A 130 -13.32 -3.65 -9.27
N THR A 131 -13.68 -2.87 -8.27
CA THR A 131 -14.93 -3.01 -7.52
C THR A 131 -15.78 -1.75 -7.63
N ASN A 132 -16.77 -1.61 -6.78
CA ASN A 132 -17.81 -0.58 -6.86
C ASN A 132 -17.62 0.59 -5.89
N GLU A 133 -16.41 0.83 -5.41
CA GLU A 133 -16.16 1.99 -4.56
C GLU A 133 -16.47 3.29 -5.31
N MET A 134 -17.19 4.18 -4.64
CA MET A 134 -17.52 5.51 -5.14
C MET A 134 -16.98 6.57 -4.20
N ARG A 135 -16.47 7.66 -4.76
CA ARG A 135 -15.93 8.79 -4.00
C ARG A 135 -16.79 10.02 -4.24
N LEU A 136 -17.19 10.65 -3.13
CA LEU A 136 -17.85 11.96 -3.23
C LEU A 136 -16.79 13.03 -3.50
N THR A 137 -16.96 13.76 -4.58
CA THR A 137 -16.15 14.94 -4.87
C THR A 137 -16.73 16.14 -4.12
N PRO A 138 -15.95 16.87 -3.31
CA PRO A 138 -16.42 18.08 -2.64
C PRO A 138 -16.88 19.13 -3.69
N ARG A 139 -17.96 19.80 -3.38
CA ARG A 139 -18.51 20.89 -4.21
C ARG A 139 -17.73 22.18 -3.95
#